data_c7316f441b6ad96b032695dea43d1d8d
#
_entry.id   c7316f441b6ad96b032695dea43d1d8d
#
_cell.length_a   1.000
_cell.length_b   1.000
_cell.length_c   1.000
_cell.angle_alpha   90.00
_cell.angle_beta   90.00
_cell.angle_gamma   90.00
#
_symmetry.space_group_name_H-M   'P 1'
#
loop_
_entity.id
_entity.type
_entity.pdbx_description
1 polymer ?
#
loop_
_entity_poly.entity_id
_entity_poly.type
_entity_poly.pdbx_seq_one_letter_code
_entity_poly.pdbx_strand_id
1 'polypeptide(L)'
;FVDFGAEGAARDEALALCDERLMEAVLDRGTLTDADIIPAIARRHVFPCWFGVALQRENAGGLQGVDELLAGLDEYTCTAPALEAFGARVFKVSQDERGERLTWLRVTGGELKVKAQLTGEADGEPWAEKANQLRLYSGAKFTLAECIGPGQVCAVTGLTKARPGEGLGAERDSDLPVLKGAFEQLKKLGIPFEAHVYSAH
;
A
#
# COMPACT_ATOMS: atom_id res chain seq x y z
N PHE A 1 7.24 9.25 -15.88
CA PHE A 1 7.94 7.95 -15.83
C PHE A 1 9.39 8.17 -16.25
N VAL A 2 10.35 7.73 -15.44
CA VAL A 2 11.79 7.89 -15.69
C VAL A 2 12.46 6.53 -15.60
N ASP A 3 13.38 6.26 -16.54
CA ASP A 3 14.17 5.03 -16.55
C ASP A 3 15.28 5.11 -15.49
N PHE A 4 15.18 4.25 -14.47
CA PHE A 4 16.16 4.14 -13.39
C PHE A 4 17.25 3.08 -13.68
N GLY A 5 17.13 2.35 -14.79
CA GLY A 5 18.22 1.57 -15.34
C GLY A 5 19.26 2.42 -16.08
N ALA A 6 18.92 3.67 -16.44
CA ALA A 6 19.87 4.65 -16.94
C ALA A 6 20.64 5.28 -15.77
N GLU A 7 21.92 5.50 -15.94
CA GLU A 7 22.80 6.09 -14.91
C GLU A 7 23.30 7.48 -15.31
N GLY A 8 23.71 8.27 -14.31
CA GLY A 8 24.39 9.55 -14.48
C GLY A 8 23.53 10.66 -15.06
N ALA A 9 24.14 11.54 -15.86
CA ALA A 9 23.55 12.80 -16.32
C ALA A 9 22.23 12.61 -17.08
N ALA A 10 22.06 11.55 -17.86
CA ALA A 10 20.84 11.30 -18.62
C ALA A 10 19.63 11.04 -17.72
N ARG A 11 19.81 10.31 -16.60
CA ARG A 11 18.77 10.12 -15.60
C ARG A 11 18.45 11.43 -14.90
N ASP A 12 19.48 12.18 -14.50
CA ASP A 12 19.32 13.43 -13.76
C ASP A 12 18.61 14.52 -14.60
N GLU A 13 18.91 14.60 -15.89
CA GLU A 13 18.20 15.47 -16.84
C GLU A 13 16.73 15.08 -16.96
N ALA A 14 16.43 13.78 -17.10
CA ALA A 14 15.05 13.30 -17.18
C ALA A 14 14.26 13.57 -15.89
N LEU A 15 14.90 13.44 -14.73
CA LEU A 15 14.33 13.74 -13.42
C LEU A 15 14.08 15.23 -13.22
N ALA A 16 15.00 16.09 -13.67
CA ALA A 16 14.88 17.54 -13.60
C ALA A 16 13.64 18.07 -14.34
N LEU A 17 13.21 17.40 -15.41
CA LEU A 17 12.01 17.76 -16.15
C LEU A 17 10.70 17.40 -15.42
N CYS A 18 10.76 16.61 -14.35
CA CYS A 18 9.59 16.13 -13.62
C CYS A 18 9.20 17.00 -12.41
N ASP A 19 10.17 17.75 -11.83
CA ASP A 19 9.95 18.52 -10.60
C ASP A 19 10.88 19.74 -10.59
N GLU A 20 10.35 20.93 -10.28
CA GLU A 20 11.13 22.19 -10.25
C GLU A 20 12.30 22.12 -9.25
N ARG A 21 12.13 21.46 -8.11
CA ARG A 21 13.19 21.32 -7.09
C ARG A 21 14.32 20.45 -7.59
N LEU A 22 14.00 19.41 -8.39
CA LEU A 22 15.03 18.57 -9.02
C LEU A 22 15.78 19.36 -10.07
N MET A 23 15.09 20.21 -10.84
CA MET A 23 15.73 21.10 -11.81
C MET A 23 16.68 22.09 -11.13
N GLU A 24 16.24 22.75 -10.05
CA GLU A 24 17.08 23.65 -9.26
C GLU A 24 18.33 22.93 -8.73
N ALA A 25 18.14 21.71 -8.20
CA ALA A 25 19.26 20.92 -7.69
C ALA A 25 20.29 20.54 -8.77
N VAL A 26 19.84 20.20 -9.97
CA VAL A 26 20.73 19.92 -11.11
C VAL A 26 21.46 21.19 -11.55
N LEU A 27 20.77 22.33 -11.61
CA LEU A 27 21.40 23.61 -12.00
C LEU A 27 22.47 24.05 -10.98
N ASP A 28 22.22 23.83 -9.70
CA ASP A 28 23.15 24.25 -8.64
C ASP A 28 24.36 23.31 -8.48
N ARG A 29 24.15 21.99 -8.56
CA ARG A 29 25.15 20.97 -8.20
C ARG A 29 25.60 20.10 -9.36
N GLY A 30 24.85 20.12 -10.48
CA GLY A 30 25.13 19.32 -11.66
C GLY A 30 24.71 17.83 -11.53
N THR A 31 24.20 17.41 -10.37
CA THR A 31 23.78 16.02 -10.11
C THR A 31 22.71 15.97 -9.03
N LEU A 32 21.93 14.88 -9.02
CA LEU A 32 20.92 14.58 -8.02
C LEU A 32 21.40 13.53 -7.02
N THR A 33 20.92 13.64 -5.80
CA THR A 33 21.09 12.64 -4.74
C THR A 33 19.76 11.95 -4.43
N ASP A 34 19.80 10.79 -3.76
CA ASP A 34 18.59 10.10 -3.34
C ASP A 34 17.73 10.95 -2.40
N ALA A 35 18.34 11.81 -1.60
CA ALA A 35 17.66 12.79 -0.74
C ALA A 35 16.81 13.79 -1.55
N ASP A 36 17.16 14.06 -2.79
CA ASP A 36 16.37 14.91 -3.70
C ASP A 36 15.25 14.10 -4.38
N ILE A 37 15.57 12.87 -4.79
CA ILE A 37 14.71 12.00 -5.61
C ILE A 37 13.56 11.40 -4.79
N ILE A 38 13.84 10.85 -3.60
CA ILE A 38 12.86 10.18 -2.74
C ILE A 38 11.62 11.07 -2.45
N PRO A 39 11.77 12.34 -2.08
CA PRO A 39 10.62 13.22 -1.88
C PRO A 39 9.78 13.47 -3.14
N ALA A 40 10.40 13.49 -4.33
CA ALA A 40 9.68 13.66 -5.59
C ALA A 40 8.87 12.41 -5.96
N ILE A 41 9.41 11.21 -5.68
CA ILE A 41 8.69 9.94 -5.78
C ILE A 41 7.52 9.91 -4.79
N ALA A 42 7.74 10.28 -3.53
CA ALA A 42 6.71 10.31 -2.50
C ALA A 42 5.55 11.26 -2.86
N ARG A 43 5.84 12.40 -3.51
CA ARG A 43 4.83 13.33 -4.04
C ARG A 43 4.19 12.89 -5.37
N ARG A 44 4.63 11.76 -5.92
CA ARG A 44 4.15 11.23 -7.22
C ARG A 44 4.45 12.15 -8.41
N HIS A 45 5.50 12.96 -8.34
CA HIS A 45 6.03 13.73 -9.47
C HIS A 45 6.93 12.86 -10.34
N VAL A 46 7.59 11.87 -9.73
CA VAL A 46 8.45 10.88 -10.40
C VAL A 46 7.89 9.48 -10.21
N PHE A 47 7.85 8.70 -11.28
CA PHE A 47 7.53 7.27 -11.27
C PHE A 47 8.74 6.52 -11.83
N PRO A 48 9.54 5.88 -10.97
CA PRO A 48 10.70 5.12 -11.40
C PRO A 48 10.27 3.88 -12.21
N CYS A 49 10.99 3.60 -13.27
CA CYS A 49 10.79 2.44 -14.12
C CYS A 49 12.11 1.68 -14.28
N TRP A 50 12.03 0.35 -14.26
CA TRP A 50 13.11 -0.55 -14.60
C TRP A 50 12.65 -1.45 -15.74
N PHE A 51 13.50 -1.59 -16.76
CA PHE A 51 13.24 -2.47 -17.87
C PHE A 51 13.96 -3.81 -17.66
N GLY A 52 13.23 -4.91 -17.75
CA GLY A 52 13.78 -6.23 -17.50
C GLY A 52 13.14 -7.32 -18.35
N VAL A 53 13.81 -8.46 -18.41
CA VAL A 53 13.33 -9.65 -19.12
C VAL A 53 13.37 -10.85 -18.18
N ALA A 54 12.21 -11.23 -17.65
CA ALA A 54 12.10 -12.32 -16.68
C ALA A 54 12.48 -13.72 -17.20
N LEU A 55 12.58 -13.90 -18.52
CA LEU A 55 12.96 -15.17 -19.16
C LEU A 55 14.44 -15.25 -19.52
N GLN A 56 15.17 -14.14 -19.53
CA GLN A 56 16.59 -14.12 -19.81
C GLN A 56 17.38 -14.01 -18.51
N ARG A 57 18.29 -14.95 -18.33
CA ARG A 57 19.25 -14.90 -17.23
C ARG A 57 20.52 -14.19 -17.69
N GLU A 58 21.02 -13.31 -16.88
CA GLU A 58 22.34 -12.76 -17.07
C GLU A 58 23.43 -13.83 -16.87
N ASN A 59 24.62 -13.56 -17.38
CA ASN A 59 25.77 -14.48 -17.28
C ASN A 59 26.14 -14.84 -15.81
N ALA A 60 25.73 -14.02 -14.85
CA ALA A 60 25.90 -14.24 -13.40
C ALA A 60 24.75 -15.01 -12.74
N GLY A 61 23.73 -15.43 -13.48
CA GLY A 61 22.60 -16.22 -12.96
C GLY A 61 21.41 -15.42 -12.43
N GLY A 62 21.45 -14.08 -12.43
CA GLY A 62 20.32 -13.20 -12.10
C GLY A 62 19.30 -13.09 -13.24
N LEU A 63 18.11 -12.56 -12.94
CA LEU A 63 17.12 -12.19 -13.95
C LEU A 63 17.35 -10.73 -14.33
N GLN A 64 17.49 -10.46 -15.62
CA GLN A 64 17.78 -9.11 -16.11
C GLN A 64 16.70 -8.10 -15.64
N GLY A 65 17.13 -7.03 -14.95
CA GLY A 65 16.28 -5.94 -14.47
C GLY A 65 15.47 -6.25 -13.21
N VAL A 66 15.49 -7.49 -12.67
CA VAL A 66 14.74 -7.88 -11.49
C VAL A 66 15.49 -7.47 -10.22
N ASP A 67 16.78 -7.69 -10.17
CA ASP A 67 17.62 -7.34 -9.03
C ASP A 67 17.68 -5.82 -8.85
N GLU A 68 17.75 -5.05 -9.94
CA GLU A 68 17.70 -3.60 -9.94
C GLU A 68 16.33 -3.07 -9.47
N LEU A 69 15.22 -3.70 -9.89
CA LEU A 69 13.89 -3.36 -9.38
C LEU A 69 13.78 -3.61 -7.88
N LEU A 70 14.29 -4.75 -7.40
CA LEU A 70 14.24 -5.08 -5.97
C LEU A 70 15.09 -4.11 -5.14
N ALA A 71 16.29 -3.79 -5.61
CA ALA A 71 17.15 -2.78 -4.99
C ALA A 71 16.47 -1.40 -4.98
N GLY A 72 15.85 -1.00 -6.09
CA GLY A 72 15.13 0.25 -6.18
C GLY A 72 13.89 0.31 -5.27
N LEU A 73 13.19 -0.81 -5.06
CA LEU A 73 12.11 -0.87 -4.07
C LEU A 73 12.63 -0.65 -2.65
N ASP A 74 13.78 -1.21 -2.29
CA ASP A 74 14.39 -1.02 -0.98
C ASP A 74 14.88 0.41 -0.77
N GLU A 75 15.47 1.02 -1.80
CA GLU A 75 16.07 2.34 -1.76
C GLU A 75 15.04 3.49 -1.81
N TYR A 76 14.05 3.39 -2.71
CA TYR A 76 13.14 4.51 -3.01
C TYR A 76 11.78 4.42 -2.34
N THR A 77 11.45 3.32 -1.61
CA THR A 77 10.20 3.24 -0.87
C THR A 77 10.37 3.75 0.56
N CYS A 78 9.49 4.68 0.96
CA CYS A 78 9.43 5.16 2.32
C CYS A 78 8.34 4.43 3.10
N THR A 79 8.67 3.95 4.29
CA THR A 79 7.66 3.51 5.25
C THR A 79 6.93 4.74 5.80
N ALA A 80 5.62 4.79 5.65
CA ALA A 80 4.83 5.84 6.28
C ALA A 80 5.03 5.80 7.81
N PRO A 81 5.18 6.96 8.47
CA PRO A 81 5.30 7.00 9.91
C PRO A 81 4.07 6.35 10.56
N ALA A 82 4.30 5.55 11.60
CA ALA A 82 3.21 4.93 12.35
C ALA A 82 2.43 6.02 13.11
N LEU A 83 1.10 5.92 13.10
CA LEU A 83 0.26 6.76 13.95
C LEU A 83 0.47 6.39 15.43
N GLU A 84 0.40 7.36 16.34
CA GLU A 84 0.51 7.08 17.78
C GLU A 84 -0.69 6.30 18.30
N ALA A 85 -1.89 6.69 17.89
CA ALA A 85 -3.12 6.00 18.24
C ALA A 85 -3.35 4.78 17.34
N PHE A 86 -4.12 3.80 17.84
CA PHE A 86 -4.53 2.66 17.03
C PHE A 86 -5.21 3.11 15.73
N GLY A 87 -4.68 2.62 14.64
CA GLY A 87 -5.22 2.79 13.30
C GLY A 87 -5.02 1.52 12.50
N ALA A 88 -5.98 1.17 11.65
CA ALA A 88 -5.86 0.06 10.73
C ALA A 88 -6.71 0.30 9.48
N ARG A 89 -6.29 -0.29 8.36
CA ARG A 89 -7.05 -0.26 7.11
C ARG A 89 -7.41 -1.66 6.66
N VAL A 90 -8.71 -1.87 6.46
CA VAL A 90 -9.24 -3.11 5.90
C VAL A 90 -9.02 -3.10 4.38
N PHE A 91 -8.37 -4.12 3.83
CA PHE A 91 -8.12 -4.18 2.38
C PHE A 91 -8.74 -5.40 1.70
N LYS A 92 -9.12 -6.43 2.45
CA LYS A 92 -9.71 -7.65 1.90
C LYS A 92 -10.65 -8.31 2.90
N VAL A 93 -11.67 -8.98 2.39
CA VAL A 93 -12.51 -9.92 3.13
C VAL A 93 -12.51 -11.24 2.38
N SER A 94 -12.36 -12.35 3.10
CA SER A 94 -12.42 -13.70 2.55
C SER A 94 -13.06 -14.66 3.57
N GLN A 95 -13.15 -15.92 3.22
CA GLN A 95 -13.53 -16.99 4.13
C GLN A 95 -12.40 -18.01 4.21
N ASP A 96 -12.26 -18.67 5.36
CA ASP A 96 -11.36 -19.80 5.49
C ASP A 96 -12.02 -21.10 5.01
N GLU A 97 -11.30 -22.22 5.06
CA GLU A 97 -11.81 -23.55 4.64
C GLU A 97 -13.05 -24.02 5.41
N ARG A 98 -13.31 -23.43 6.56
CA ARG A 98 -14.47 -23.74 7.43
C ARG A 98 -15.63 -22.77 7.21
N GLY A 99 -15.48 -21.81 6.29
CA GLY A 99 -16.46 -20.75 6.03
C GLY A 99 -16.43 -19.62 7.05
N GLU A 100 -15.43 -19.57 7.96
CA GLU A 100 -15.28 -18.44 8.89
C GLU A 100 -14.80 -17.19 8.15
N ARG A 101 -15.48 -16.07 8.38
CA ARG A 101 -15.14 -14.80 7.77
C ARG A 101 -13.81 -14.28 8.30
N LEU A 102 -12.91 -13.94 7.37
CA LEU A 102 -11.62 -13.33 7.62
C LEU A 102 -11.62 -11.88 7.12
N THR A 103 -11.41 -10.93 8.00
CA THR A 103 -11.22 -9.53 7.67
C THR A 103 -9.73 -9.22 7.70
N TRP A 104 -9.15 -8.96 6.53
CA TRP A 104 -7.73 -8.65 6.38
C TRP A 104 -7.50 -7.17 6.53
N LEU A 105 -6.59 -6.84 7.42
CA LEU A 105 -6.23 -5.45 7.68
C LEU A 105 -4.73 -5.28 7.87
N ARG A 106 -4.26 -4.07 7.61
CA ARG A 106 -2.93 -3.59 7.94
C ARG A 106 -3.06 -2.60 9.09
N VAL A 107 -2.30 -2.82 10.15
CA VAL A 107 -2.20 -1.87 11.26
C VAL A 107 -1.29 -0.71 10.83
N THR A 108 -1.77 0.53 10.97
CA THR A 108 -1.06 1.75 10.57
C THR A 108 -0.55 2.55 11.76
N GLY A 109 -1.06 2.27 12.96
CA GLY A 109 -0.63 2.90 14.20
C GLY A 109 -1.06 2.15 15.44
N GLY A 110 -0.43 2.44 16.56
CA GLY A 110 -0.70 1.78 17.83
C GLY A 110 -0.57 0.26 17.75
N GLU A 111 -1.39 -0.44 18.52
CA GLU A 111 -1.41 -1.90 18.57
C GLU A 111 -2.84 -2.44 18.50
N LEU A 112 -3.03 -3.53 17.76
CA LEU A 112 -4.26 -4.31 17.78
C LEU A 112 -4.08 -5.52 18.69
N LYS A 113 -4.87 -5.60 19.76
CA LYS A 113 -4.87 -6.75 20.68
C LYS A 113 -6.04 -7.69 20.41
N VAL A 114 -5.86 -8.97 20.70
CA VAL A 114 -6.95 -9.95 20.69
C VAL A 114 -8.04 -9.50 21.68
N LYS A 115 -9.32 -9.70 21.31
CA LYS A 115 -10.49 -9.22 22.05
C LYS A 115 -10.68 -7.70 22.09
N ALA A 116 -9.84 -6.91 21.42
CA ALA A 116 -10.09 -5.48 21.27
C ALA A 116 -11.43 -5.23 20.58
N GLN A 117 -12.15 -4.23 21.06
CA GLN A 117 -13.37 -3.76 20.43
C GLN A 117 -13.01 -2.79 19.31
N LEU A 118 -13.41 -3.13 18.11
CA LEU A 118 -13.25 -2.29 16.92
C LEU A 118 -14.58 -1.64 16.56
N THR A 119 -14.53 -0.43 16.08
CA THR A 119 -15.71 0.34 15.67
C THR A 119 -15.53 0.84 14.25
N GLY A 120 -16.62 0.91 13.53
CA GLY A 120 -16.64 1.43 12.15
C GLY A 120 -18.04 1.86 11.77
N GLU A 121 -18.28 2.05 10.48
CA GLU A 121 -19.57 2.43 9.93
C GLU A 121 -19.88 1.60 8.68
N ALA A 122 -21.06 1.01 8.63
CA ALA A 122 -21.53 0.26 7.48
C ALA A 122 -22.92 0.76 7.07
N ASP A 123 -23.07 1.19 5.81
CA ASP A 123 -24.31 1.73 5.26
C ASP A 123 -24.90 2.91 6.03
N GLY A 124 -24.04 3.75 6.63
CA GLY A 124 -24.45 4.88 7.47
C GLY A 124 -24.79 4.51 8.92
N GLU A 125 -24.67 3.22 9.28
CA GLU A 125 -24.90 2.78 10.66
C GLU A 125 -23.59 2.42 11.36
N PRO A 126 -23.38 2.95 12.59
CA PRO A 126 -22.21 2.60 13.37
C PRO A 126 -22.26 1.13 13.82
N TRP A 127 -21.10 0.51 13.87
CA TRP A 127 -20.96 -0.85 14.38
C TRP A 127 -19.81 -0.95 15.39
N ALA A 128 -19.92 -1.93 16.30
CA ALA A 128 -18.90 -2.25 17.28
C ALA A 128 -18.82 -3.77 17.43
N GLU A 129 -17.67 -4.35 17.07
CA GLU A 129 -17.43 -5.79 17.10
C GLU A 129 -16.08 -6.11 17.74
N LYS A 130 -15.90 -7.33 18.22
CA LYS A 130 -14.65 -7.77 18.86
C LYS A 130 -13.77 -8.55 17.90
N ALA A 131 -12.49 -8.23 17.88
CA ALA A 131 -11.45 -9.01 17.22
C ALA A 131 -11.23 -10.33 17.96
N ASN A 132 -11.87 -11.42 17.54
CA ASN A 132 -11.83 -12.68 18.27
C ASN A 132 -10.46 -13.37 18.20
N GLN A 133 -9.87 -13.43 17.00
CA GLN A 133 -8.54 -13.96 16.76
C GLN A 133 -7.79 -13.05 15.83
N LEU A 134 -6.47 -12.98 16.01
CA LEU A 134 -5.54 -12.32 15.11
C LEU A 134 -4.66 -13.41 14.49
N ARG A 135 -4.75 -13.58 13.18
CA ARG A 135 -4.05 -14.63 12.43
C ARG A 135 -2.98 -14.02 11.53
N LEU A 136 -1.73 -14.41 11.74
CA LEU A 136 -0.60 -14.08 10.86
C LEU A 136 -0.39 -15.24 9.88
N TYR A 137 -0.62 -14.97 8.60
CA TYR A 137 -0.51 -15.96 7.54
C TYR A 137 0.90 -15.98 6.92
N SER A 138 1.41 -17.19 6.68
CA SER A 138 2.57 -17.46 5.86
C SER A 138 2.21 -18.55 4.85
N GLY A 139 1.90 -18.15 3.62
CA GLY A 139 1.27 -19.03 2.64
C GLY A 139 -0.11 -19.52 3.11
N ALA A 140 -0.33 -20.83 3.10
CA ALA A 140 -1.60 -21.44 3.53
C ALA A 140 -1.71 -21.63 5.06
N LYS A 141 -0.61 -21.49 5.80
CA LYS A 141 -0.57 -21.70 7.26
C LYS A 141 -0.67 -20.35 7.99
N PHE A 142 -1.24 -20.38 9.18
CA PHE A 142 -1.27 -19.21 10.06
C PHE A 142 -0.83 -19.55 11.49
N THR A 143 -0.36 -18.52 12.19
CA THR A 143 -0.13 -18.53 13.62
C THR A 143 -1.06 -17.53 14.30
N LEU A 144 -1.48 -17.84 15.52
CA LEU A 144 -2.26 -16.89 16.34
C LEU A 144 -1.30 -15.90 16.98
N ALA A 145 -1.68 -14.62 16.96
CA ALA A 145 -0.99 -13.55 17.65
C ALA A 145 -1.89 -12.95 18.73
N GLU A 146 -1.30 -12.51 19.82
CA GLU A 146 -2.02 -11.78 20.88
C GLU A 146 -2.08 -10.29 20.59
N CYS A 147 -1.09 -9.78 19.83
CA CYS A 147 -0.93 -8.39 19.49
C CYS A 147 -0.33 -8.24 18.08
N ILE A 148 -0.77 -7.23 17.33
CA ILE A 148 -0.25 -6.84 16.01
C ILE A 148 0.16 -5.38 16.07
N GLY A 149 1.41 -5.09 15.72
CA GLY A 149 1.97 -3.75 15.68
C GLY A 149 1.82 -3.04 14.33
N PRO A 150 2.25 -1.76 14.27
CA PRO A 150 2.21 -0.96 13.04
C PRO A 150 2.99 -1.59 11.90
N GLY A 151 2.49 -1.44 10.67
CA GLY A 151 3.08 -1.99 9.46
C GLY A 151 2.74 -3.46 9.18
N GLN A 152 2.30 -4.20 10.20
CA GLN A 152 1.95 -5.62 10.05
C GLN A 152 0.56 -5.82 9.45
N VAL A 153 0.43 -6.93 8.73
CA VAL A 153 -0.82 -7.40 8.13
C VAL A 153 -1.32 -8.62 8.87
N CYS A 154 -2.61 -8.67 9.18
CA CYS A 154 -3.23 -9.84 9.78
C CYS A 154 -4.65 -10.08 9.27
N ALA A 155 -5.14 -11.29 9.44
CA ALA A 155 -6.55 -11.61 9.28
C ALA A 155 -7.22 -11.66 10.68
N VAL A 156 -8.36 -11.00 10.79
CA VAL A 156 -9.14 -10.91 12.03
C VAL A 156 -10.44 -11.67 11.87
N THR A 157 -10.78 -12.48 12.88
CA THR A 157 -12.10 -13.12 12.96
C THR A 157 -13.00 -12.36 13.93
N GLY A 158 -14.32 -12.50 13.76
CA GLY A 158 -15.31 -11.83 14.63
C GLY A 158 -15.81 -10.49 14.10
N LEU A 159 -15.28 -9.99 12.98
CA LEU A 159 -15.76 -8.80 12.30
C LEU A 159 -16.69 -9.20 11.16
N THR A 160 -17.98 -8.89 11.27
CA THR A 160 -18.99 -9.25 10.28
C THR A 160 -19.37 -8.09 9.38
N LYS A 161 -19.25 -6.86 9.88
CA LYS A 161 -19.70 -5.64 9.20
C LYS A 161 -18.58 -4.87 8.50
N ALA A 162 -17.32 -5.05 8.90
CA ALA A 162 -16.17 -4.38 8.31
C ALA A 162 -16.05 -4.67 6.80
N ARG A 163 -15.72 -3.65 6.00
CA ARG A 163 -15.67 -3.71 4.54
C ARG A 163 -14.28 -3.36 4.01
N PRO A 164 -13.88 -3.90 2.84
CA PRO A 164 -12.64 -3.48 2.19
C PRO A 164 -12.65 -1.98 1.90
N GLY A 165 -11.51 -1.33 2.21
CA GLY A 165 -11.35 0.12 2.09
C GLY A 165 -11.72 0.91 3.34
N GLU A 166 -12.33 0.28 4.34
CA GLU A 166 -12.69 0.95 5.60
C GLU A 166 -11.45 1.21 6.46
N GLY A 167 -11.36 2.42 7.01
CA GLY A 167 -10.41 2.80 8.05
C GLY A 167 -10.98 2.57 9.43
N LEU A 168 -10.17 2.05 10.34
CA LEU A 168 -10.53 1.78 11.73
C LEU A 168 -9.66 2.63 12.68
N GLY A 169 -10.22 3.05 13.79
CA GLY A 169 -9.51 3.89 14.75
C GLY A 169 -9.07 5.23 14.14
N ALA A 170 -7.80 5.58 14.28
CA ALA A 170 -7.24 6.84 13.73
C ALA A 170 -7.27 6.93 12.20
N GLU A 171 -7.46 5.81 11.49
CA GLU A 171 -7.62 5.77 10.04
C GLU A 171 -9.06 6.04 9.57
N ARG A 172 -10.01 6.16 10.48
CA ARG A 172 -11.44 6.28 10.14
C ARG A 172 -11.74 7.48 9.26
N ASP A 173 -11.07 8.59 9.50
CA ASP A 173 -11.27 9.87 8.80
C ASP A 173 -10.20 10.14 7.74
N SER A 174 -9.28 9.19 7.51
CA SER A 174 -8.26 9.32 6.48
C SER A 174 -8.86 9.13 5.08
N ASP A 175 -8.19 9.70 4.08
CA ASP A 175 -8.61 9.76 2.68
C ASP A 175 -9.36 8.51 2.21
N LEU A 176 -10.51 8.76 1.56
CA LEU A 176 -11.30 7.73 0.89
C LEU A 176 -10.40 6.85 0.01
N PRO A 177 -10.62 5.53 -0.01
CA PRO A 177 -9.93 4.66 -0.94
C PRO A 177 -10.04 5.23 -2.35
N VAL A 178 -8.95 5.21 -3.10
CA VAL A 178 -8.88 5.72 -4.48
C VAL A 178 -10.04 5.23 -5.34
N LEU A 179 -10.49 3.99 -5.14
CA LEU A 179 -11.64 3.41 -5.83
C LEU A 179 -12.95 4.14 -5.51
N LYS A 180 -13.22 4.48 -4.26
CA LYS A 180 -14.47 5.19 -3.87
C LYS A 180 -14.50 6.59 -4.46
N GLY A 181 -13.37 7.32 -4.39
CA GLY A 181 -13.24 8.63 -5.04
C GLY A 181 -13.35 8.57 -6.56
N ALA A 182 -12.77 7.56 -7.20
CA ALA A 182 -12.90 7.35 -8.64
C ALA A 182 -14.34 7.06 -9.05
N PHE A 183 -15.06 6.21 -8.33
CA PHE A 183 -16.47 5.92 -8.59
C PHE A 183 -17.38 7.14 -8.39
N GLU A 184 -17.14 7.94 -7.37
CA GLU A 184 -17.89 9.18 -7.16
C GLU A 184 -17.62 10.21 -8.25
N GLN A 185 -16.38 10.33 -8.75
CA GLN A 185 -16.04 11.18 -9.87
C GLN A 185 -16.70 10.71 -11.18
N LEU A 186 -16.66 9.42 -11.47
CA LEU A 186 -17.34 8.84 -12.64
C LEU A 186 -18.85 9.11 -12.58
N LYS A 187 -19.44 8.96 -11.40
CA LYS A 187 -20.86 9.24 -11.19
C LYS A 187 -21.20 10.73 -11.37
N LYS A 188 -20.35 11.63 -10.88
CA LYS A 188 -20.50 13.09 -11.09
C LYS A 188 -20.37 13.49 -12.55
N LEU A 189 -19.53 12.79 -13.31
CA LEU A 189 -19.34 13.00 -14.75
C LEU A 189 -20.43 12.36 -15.61
N GLY A 190 -21.38 11.65 -15.01
CA GLY A 190 -22.44 10.95 -15.73
C GLY A 190 -21.95 9.78 -16.60
N ILE A 191 -20.74 9.27 -16.33
CA ILE A 191 -20.17 8.15 -17.06
C ILE A 191 -20.78 6.86 -16.52
N PRO A 192 -21.55 6.09 -17.32
CA PRO A 192 -22.07 4.81 -16.88
C PRO A 192 -20.93 3.82 -16.66
N PHE A 193 -20.91 3.17 -15.51
CA PHE A 193 -19.97 2.11 -15.19
C PHE A 193 -20.64 1.01 -14.40
N GLU A 194 -20.19 -0.21 -14.62
CA GLU A 194 -20.55 -1.36 -13.80
C GLU A 194 -19.32 -1.79 -13.01
N ALA A 195 -19.45 -1.87 -11.70
CA ALA A 195 -18.37 -2.38 -10.84
C ALA A 195 -18.60 -3.88 -10.62
N HIS A 196 -17.81 -4.72 -11.26
CA HIS A 196 -17.79 -6.15 -10.98
C HIS A 196 -16.76 -6.44 -9.90
N VAL A 197 -17.22 -6.78 -8.70
CA VAL A 197 -16.33 -7.27 -7.64
C VAL A 197 -16.21 -8.78 -7.82
N TYR A 198 -15.09 -9.20 -8.38
CA TYR A 198 -14.77 -10.64 -8.43
C TYR A 198 -14.26 -11.06 -7.05
N SER A 199 -15.05 -11.85 -6.34
CA SER A 199 -14.53 -12.65 -5.23
C SER A 199 -13.72 -13.79 -5.85
N ALA A 200 -12.41 -13.79 -5.64
CA ALA A 200 -11.61 -14.98 -5.92
C ALA A 200 -12.11 -16.12 -5.02
N HIS A 201 -12.66 -17.16 -5.64
CA HIS A 201 -12.94 -18.44 -4.99
C HIS A 201 -11.65 -19.20 -4.70
#